data_9855ba074d9c82fd4b2b3c53245da70a
#
_entry.id   9855ba074d9c82fd4b2b3c53245da70a
#
_cell.length_a   1.000
_cell.length_b   1.000
_cell.length_c   1.000
_cell.angle_alpha   90.00
_cell.angle_beta   90.00
_cell.angle_gamma   90.00
#
_symmetry.space_group_name_H-M   'P 1'
#
loop_
_entity.id
_entity.type
_entity.pdbx_description
1 polymer ?
#
loop_
_entity_poly.entity_id
_entity_poly.type
_entity_poly.pdbx_seq_one_letter_code
_entity_poly.pdbx_strand_id
1 'polypeptide(L)'
;MIYFDNAATTKPADNVIKTFERILNNIYGNPSSPHSYGHEASDIMDKARAQVARYMECLPEEVIFTSGATESNNLAIKGIVKRYKKNGKRIITTKIEHASVLEPMKELENEGYDVIWIDVDKSGKIDIDQFKRA
;
A
#
# COMPACT_ATOMS: atom_id res chain seq x y z
N MET A 1 -21.84 12.18 20.07
CA MET A 1 -21.22 10.83 20.01
C MET A 1 -19.71 11.00 19.91
N ILE A 2 -18.94 10.32 20.74
CA ILE A 2 -17.48 10.32 20.68
C ILE A 2 -17.05 9.10 19.88
N TYR A 3 -16.20 9.30 18.84
CA TYR A 3 -15.72 8.22 17.97
C TYR A 3 -14.24 7.95 18.26
N PHE A 4 -13.92 6.73 18.70
CA PHE A 4 -12.58 6.31 19.10
C PHE A 4 -11.95 5.25 18.18
N ASP A 5 -12.57 4.96 17.04
CA ASP A 5 -12.10 3.94 16.11
C ASP A 5 -11.48 4.54 14.84
N ASN A 6 -10.69 5.61 14.99
CA ASN A 6 -10.02 6.26 13.87
C ASN A 6 -8.93 5.39 13.20
N ALA A 7 -8.49 4.31 13.85
CA ALA A 7 -7.61 3.31 13.25
C ALA A 7 -8.31 2.51 12.13
N ALA A 8 -9.61 2.28 12.25
CA ALA A 8 -10.40 1.61 11.22
C ALA A 8 -10.82 2.57 10.11
N THR A 9 -11.39 3.73 10.47
CA THR A 9 -11.83 4.76 9.51
C THR A 9 -11.70 6.15 10.10
N THR A 10 -11.48 7.15 9.27
CA THR A 10 -11.44 8.56 9.69
C THR A 10 -12.34 9.37 8.75
N LYS A 11 -13.13 10.31 9.34
CA LYS A 11 -13.93 11.22 8.54
C LYS A 11 -13.03 12.05 7.61
N PRO A 12 -13.29 12.05 6.29
CA PRO A 12 -12.51 12.89 5.38
C PRO A 12 -12.64 14.38 5.74
N ALA A 13 -11.60 15.15 5.53
CA ALA A 13 -11.64 16.60 5.71
C ALA A 13 -12.61 17.24 4.70
N ASP A 14 -13.24 18.36 5.06
CA ASP A 14 -14.27 19.02 4.25
C ASP A 14 -13.75 19.44 2.85
N ASN A 15 -12.49 19.84 2.73
CA ASN A 15 -11.87 20.16 1.44
C ASN A 15 -11.68 18.91 0.56
N VAL A 16 -11.42 17.75 1.15
CA VAL A 16 -11.34 16.47 0.43
C VAL A 16 -12.72 16.08 -0.10
N ILE A 17 -13.77 16.21 0.73
CA ILE A 17 -15.15 15.91 0.31
C ILE A 17 -15.56 16.81 -0.87
N LYS A 18 -15.32 18.12 -0.77
CA LYS A 18 -15.60 19.09 -1.85
C LYS A 18 -14.84 18.79 -3.14
N THR A 19 -13.58 18.38 -3.03
CA THR A 19 -12.76 18.01 -4.20
C THR A 19 -13.30 16.74 -4.85
N PHE A 20 -13.65 15.75 -4.06
CA PHE A 20 -14.22 14.49 -4.54
C PHE A 20 -15.56 14.72 -5.26
N GLU A 21 -16.45 15.49 -4.64
CA GLU A 21 -17.74 15.89 -5.25
C GLU A 21 -17.56 16.63 -6.58
N ARG A 22 -16.64 17.59 -6.63
CA ARG A 22 -16.32 18.32 -7.87
C ARG A 22 -15.81 17.38 -8.96
N ILE A 23 -14.94 16.43 -8.64
CA ILE A 23 -14.39 15.48 -9.62
C ILE A 23 -15.49 14.56 -10.12
N LEU A 24 -16.30 13.98 -9.25
CA LEU A 24 -17.41 13.08 -9.65
C LEU A 24 -18.42 13.76 -10.57
N ASN A 25 -18.72 15.02 -10.33
CA ASN A 25 -19.71 15.74 -11.13
C ASN A 25 -19.19 16.26 -12.47
N ASN A 26 -17.90 16.58 -12.58
CA ASN A 26 -17.38 17.32 -13.73
C ASN A 26 -16.28 16.57 -14.50
N ILE A 27 -15.56 15.61 -13.87
CA ILE A 27 -14.37 14.99 -14.46
C ILE A 27 -14.54 13.47 -14.41
N TYR A 28 -15.43 12.97 -15.22
CA TYR A 28 -15.81 11.55 -15.27
C TYR A 28 -15.21 10.82 -16.49
N GLY A 29 -14.32 11.45 -17.24
CA GLY A 29 -13.66 10.84 -18.38
C GLY A 29 -12.73 9.70 -17.98
N ASN A 30 -12.61 8.70 -18.86
CA ASN A 30 -11.58 7.67 -18.68
C ASN A 30 -10.20 8.29 -19.00
N PRO A 31 -9.24 8.30 -18.06
CA PRO A 31 -7.91 8.90 -18.28
C PRO A 31 -7.10 8.25 -19.40
N SER A 32 -7.47 7.07 -19.87
CA SER A 32 -6.83 6.41 -21.02
C SER A 32 -7.45 6.79 -22.37
N SER A 33 -8.52 7.58 -22.39
CA SER A 33 -9.21 7.94 -23.63
C SER A 33 -8.55 9.13 -24.34
N PRO A 34 -8.35 9.07 -25.69
CA PRO A 34 -7.65 10.11 -26.46
C PRO A 34 -8.55 11.28 -26.87
N HIS A 35 -9.33 11.81 -25.94
CA HIS A 35 -10.20 12.97 -26.16
C HIS A 35 -10.17 13.89 -24.94
N SER A 36 -10.71 15.10 -25.04
CA SER A 36 -10.61 16.16 -24.03
C SER A 36 -11.00 15.73 -22.62
N TYR A 37 -12.10 14.98 -22.45
CA TYR A 37 -12.52 14.46 -21.14
C TYR A 37 -11.51 13.47 -20.55
N GLY A 38 -10.89 12.63 -21.40
CA GLY A 38 -9.85 11.70 -20.94
C GLY A 38 -8.58 12.44 -20.54
N HIS A 39 -8.16 13.43 -21.32
CA HIS A 39 -7.00 14.26 -20.98
C HIS A 39 -7.18 15.01 -19.66
N GLU A 40 -8.37 15.60 -19.42
CA GLU A 40 -8.67 16.30 -18.17
C GLU A 40 -8.57 15.35 -16.97
N ALA A 41 -9.11 14.13 -17.09
CA ALA A 41 -9.02 13.12 -16.04
C ALA A 41 -7.57 12.66 -15.81
N SER A 42 -6.78 12.46 -16.89
CA SER A 42 -5.35 12.11 -16.80
C SER A 42 -4.55 13.20 -16.09
N ASP A 43 -4.75 14.47 -16.46
CA ASP A 43 -4.06 15.60 -15.83
C ASP A 43 -4.27 15.66 -14.32
N ILE A 44 -5.46 15.34 -13.83
CA ILE A 44 -5.76 15.31 -12.40
C ILE A 44 -5.06 14.14 -11.71
N MET A 45 -5.07 12.97 -12.31
CA MET A 45 -4.35 11.81 -11.78
C MET A 45 -2.84 12.08 -11.72
N ASP A 46 -2.27 12.69 -12.75
CA ASP A 46 -0.84 13.00 -12.81
C ASP A 46 -0.45 14.06 -11.77
N LYS A 47 -1.28 15.07 -11.57
CA LYS A 47 -1.09 16.06 -10.49
C LYS A 47 -1.15 15.40 -9.11
N ALA A 48 -2.11 14.51 -8.87
CA ALA A 48 -2.21 13.78 -7.61
C ALA A 48 -0.98 12.90 -7.37
N ARG A 49 -0.54 12.19 -8.41
CA ARG A 49 0.67 11.36 -8.39
C ARG A 49 1.92 12.16 -8.06
N ALA A 50 2.11 13.29 -8.73
CA ALA A 50 3.23 14.20 -8.48
C ALA A 50 3.21 14.79 -7.05
N GLN A 51 2.02 15.05 -6.49
CA GLN A 51 1.91 15.50 -5.09
C GLN A 51 2.36 14.42 -4.11
N VAL A 52 1.90 13.17 -4.28
CA VAL A 52 2.32 12.05 -3.44
C VAL A 52 3.83 11.82 -3.56
N ALA A 53 4.35 11.77 -4.79
CA ALA A 53 5.77 11.58 -5.06
C ALA A 53 6.65 12.62 -4.36
N ARG A 54 6.24 13.90 -4.38
CA ARG A 54 6.95 14.97 -3.67
C ARG A 54 6.97 14.77 -2.15
N TYR A 55 5.87 14.28 -1.55
CA TYR A 55 5.83 13.99 -0.12
C TYR A 55 6.70 12.79 0.26
N MET A 56 6.79 11.81 -0.63
CA MET A 56 7.57 10.59 -0.44
C MET A 56 9.03 10.72 -0.90
N GLU A 57 9.42 11.90 -1.43
CA GLU A 57 10.75 12.17 -1.97
C GLU A 57 11.17 11.14 -3.05
N CYS A 58 10.22 10.75 -3.90
CA CYS A 58 10.42 9.78 -4.98
C CYS A 58 9.95 10.35 -6.34
N LEU A 59 10.17 9.60 -7.41
CA LEU A 59 9.71 9.96 -8.74
C LEU A 59 8.20 9.63 -8.90
N PRO A 60 7.44 10.41 -9.69
CA PRO A 60 6.02 10.13 -9.95
C PRO A 60 5.76 8.72 -10.47
N GLU A 61 6.67 8.17 -11.28
CA GLU A 61 6.60 6.82 -11.85
C GLU A 61 6.73 5.72 -10.78
N GLU A 62 7.27 6.03 -9.61
CA GLU A 62 7.39 5.11 -8.48
C GLU A 62 6.12 5.04 -7.62
N VAL A 63 5.14 5.94 -7.87
CA VAL A 63 3.86 5.95 -7.17
C VAL A 63 2.84 5.13 -7.93
N ILE A 64 2.33 4.07 -7.32
CA ILE A 64 1.29 3.21 -7.87
C ILE A 64 0.01 3.37 -7.04
N PHE A 65 -1.06 3.85 -7.67
CA PHE A 65 -2.38 3.87 -7.05
C PHE A 65 -3.02 2.48 -7.09
N THR A 66 -3.57 2.06 -5.97
CA THR A 66 -4.23 0.76 -5.79
C THR A 66 -5.62 0.97 -5.18
N SER A 67 -6.43 -0.09 -5.15
CA SER A 67 -7.76 -0.06 -4.54
C SER A 67 -7.72 0.06 -3.00
N GLY A 68 -6.57 -0.20 -2.38
CA GLY A 68 -6.39 -0.13 -0.93
C GLY A 68 -5.15 -0.87 -0.44
N ALA A 69 -4.93 -0.84 0.89
CA ALA A 69 -3.75 -1.40 1.53
C ALA A 69 -3.53 -2.90 1.22
N THR A 70 -4.60 -3.68 1.11
CA THR A 70 -4.50 -5.12 0.80
C THR A 70 -3.87 -5.35 -0.57
N GLU A 71 -4.29 -4.62 -1.60
CA GLU A 71 -3.67 -4.70 -2.92
C GLU A 71 -2.24 -4.18 -2.90
N SER A 72 -1.97 -3.05 -2.23
CA SER A 72 -0.63 -2.48 -2.11
C SER A 72 0.35 -3.47 -1.48
N ASN A 73 -0.03 -4.08 -0.35
CA ASN A 73 0.81 -5.04 0.35
C ASN A 73 1.07 -6.30 -0.50
N ASN A 74 0.04 -6.85 -1.15
CA ASN A 74 0.21 -8.00 -2.04
C ASN A 74 1.12 -7.67 -3.24
N LEU A 75 0.91 -6.51 -3.87
CA LEU A 75 1.72 -6.07 -5.01
C LEU A 75 3.19 -5.91 -4.60
N ALA A 76 3.47 -5.23 -3.48
CA ALA A 76 4.82 -5.01 -3.00
C ALA A 76 5.50 -6.34 -2.60
N ILE A 77 4.87 -7.12 -1.73
CA ILE A 77 5.45 -8.36 -1.21
C ILE A 77 5.70 -9.37 -2.34
N LYS A 78 4.65 -9.72 -3.07
CA LYS A 78 4.76 -10.73 -4.15
C LYS A 78 5.61 -10.22 -5.32
N GLY A 79 5.55 -8.93 -5.62
CA GLY A 79 6.37 -8.30 -6.66
C GLY A 79 7.86 -8.37 -6.37
N ILE A 80 8.27 -7.98 -5.14
CA ILE A 80 9.67 -8.05 -4.70
C ILE A 80 10.16 -9.50 -4.69
N VAL A 81 9.41 -10.40 -4.08
CA VAL A 81 9.78 -11.82 -3.99
C VAL A 81 9.97 -12.44 -5.37
N LYS A 82 9.05 -12.18 -6.32
CA LYS A 82 9.19 -12.65 -7.70
C LYS A 82 10.41 -12.05 -8.40
N ARG A 83 10.63 -10.74 -8.22
CA ARG A 83 11.74 -10.01 -8.87
C ARG A 83 13.09 -10.53 -8.42
N TYR A 84 13.24 -10.83 -7.12
CA TYR A 84 14.50 -11.21 -6.51
C TYR A 84 14.60 -12.70 -6.19
N LYS A 85 13.76 -13.54 -6.78
CA LYS A 85 13.73 -15.01 -6.56
C LYS A 85 15.09 -15.69 -6.64
N LYS A 86 16.00 -15.17 -7.48
CA LYS A 86 17.36 -15.72 -7.66
C LYS A 86 18.34 -15.30 -6.56
N ASN A 87 18.03 -14.27 -5.78
CA ASN A 87 18.94 -13.69 -4.80
C ASN A 87 18.79 -14.33 -3.41
N GLY A 88 17.70 -15.04 -3.16
CA GLY A 88 17.42 -15.70 -1.89
C GLY A 88 15.97 -16.08 -1.76
N LYS A 89 15.67 -16.90 -0.76
CA LYS A 89 14.30 -17.36 -0.46
C LYS A 89 13.86 -16.99 0.95
N ARG A 90 14.71 -16.31 1.74
CA ARG A 90 14.39 -15.93 3.11
C ARG A 90 13.63 -14.62 3.15
N ILE A 91 12.55 -14.60 3.92
CA ILE A 91 11.67 -13.45 4.14
C ILE A 91 11.47 -13.33 5.65
N ILE A 92 11.58 -12.14 6.19
CA ILE A 92 11.37 -11.88 7.62
C ILE A 92 10.13 -11.03 7.79
N THR A 93 9.24 -11.43 8.68
CA THR A 93 8.03 -10.69 9.04
C THR A 93 7.74 -10.82 10.53
N THR A 94 6.77 -10.09 11.05
CA THR A 94 6.33 -10.21 12.44
C THR A 94 5.02 -10.98 12.55
N LYS A 95 4.70 -11.53 13.73
CA LYS A 95 3.43 -12.24 13.97
C LYS A 95 2.23 -11.30 14.18
N ILE A 96 2.48 -10.01 14.35
CA ILE A 96 1.44 -9.01 14.67
C ILE A 96 1.01 -8.15 13.47
N GLU A 97 1.44 -8.51 12.28
CA GLU A 97 1.07 -7.80 11.07
C GLU A 97 -0.45 -7.89 10.77
N HIS A 98 -0.93 -6.95 10.00
CA HIS A 98 -2.29 -7.02 9.48
C HIS A 98 -2.47 -8.23 8.54
N ALA A 99 -3.67 -8.77 8.43
CA ALA A 99 -3.99 -9.92 7.58
C ALA A 99 -3.52 -9.75 6.12
N SER A 100 -3.54 -8.53 5.58
CA SER A 100 -3.03 -8.22 4.23
C SER A 100 -1.53 -8.46 4.03
N VAL A 101 -0.76 -8.61 5.12
CA VAL A 101 0.65 -9.02 5.14
C VAL A 101 0.78 -10.49 5.52
N LEU A 102 0.07 -10.93 6.58
CA LEU A 102 0.17 -12.31 7.08
C LEU A 102 -0.22 -13.34 6.03
N GLU A 103 -1.31 -13.12 5.30
CA GLU A 103 -1.79 -14.11 4.32
C GLU A 103 -0.83 -14.28 3.13
N PRO A 104 -0.31 -13.21 2.48
CA PRO A 104 0.75 -13.34 1.49
C PRO A 104 2.02 -14.05 2.00
N MET A 105 2.39 -13.84 3.27
CA MET A 105 3.56 -14.53 3.85
C MET A 105 3.32 -16.02 4.00
N LYS A 106 2.14 -16.45 4.48
CA LYS A 106 1.75 -17.88 4.55
C LYS A 106 1.71 -18.52 3.16
N GLU A 107 1.19 -17.80 2.16
CA GLU A 107 1.17 -18.26 0.77
C GLU A 107 2.60 -18.52 0.26
N LEU A 108 3.51 -17.57 0.48
CA LEU A 108 4.93 -17.70 0.11
C LEU A 108 5.63 -18.86 0.87
N GLU A 109 5.32 -19.04 2.15
CA GLU A 109 5.81 -20.18 2.94
C GLU A 109 5.37 -21.51 2.33
N ASN A 110 4.09 -21.64 1.91
CA ASN A 110 3.56 -22.80 1.20
C ASN A 110 4.21 -22.99 -0.18
N GLU A 111 4.66 -21.93 -0.84
CA GLU A 111 5.43 -21.96 -2.09
C GLU A 111 6.90 -22.35 -1.89
N GLY A 112 7.34 -22.60 -0.64
CA GLY A 112 8.69 -23.03 -0.29
C GLY A 112 9.69 -21.91 -0.06
N TYR A 113 9.23 -20.70 0.29
CA TYR A 113 10.08 -19.65 0.84
C TYR A 113 10.32 -19.89 2.33
N ASP A 114 11.50 -19.49 2.80
CA ASP A 114 11.91 -19.56 4.21
C ASP A 114 11.37 -18.30 4.94
N VAL A 115 10.16 -18.37 5.48
CA VAL A 115 9.51 -17.25 6.16
C VAL A 115 9.80 -17.31 7.66
N ILE A 116 10.55 -16.33 8.16
CA ILE A 116 10.87 -16.20 9.58
C ILE A 116 9.85 -15.27 10.24
N TRP A 117 9.11 -15.82 11.19
CA TRP A 117 8.09 -15.11 11.97
C TRP A 117 8.69 -14.60 13.27
N ILE A 118 8.97 -13.29 13.34
CA ILE A 118 9.53 -12.66 14.55
C ILE A 118 8.46 -12.51 15.63
N ASP A 119 8.80 -12.92 16.83
CA ASP A 119 7.95 -12.78 18.01
C ASP A 119 7.94 -11.33 18.54
N VAL A 120 6.90 -11.00 19.28
CA VAL A 120 6.76 -9.74 20.00
C VAL A 120 6.48 -10.01 21.48
N ASP A 121 6.91 -9.11 22.33
CA ASP A 121 6.58 -9.15 23.76
C ASP A 121 5.15 -8.65 24.02
N LYS A 122 4.74 -8.65 25.29
CA LYS A 122 3.40 -8.19 25.73
C LYS A 122 3.16 -6.68 25.45
N SER A 123 4.20 -5.90 25.21
CA SER A 123 4.12 -4.48 24.86
C SER A 123 4.10 -4.24 23.35
N GLY A 124 4.17 -5.29 22.53
CA GLY A 124 4.20 -5.21 21.08
C GLY A 124 5.58 -4.92 20.48
N LYS A 125 6.66 -4.98 21.29
CA LYS A 125 8.03 -4.81 20.78
C LYS A 125 8.53 -6.11 20.17
N ILE A 126 9.16 -6.00 19.01
CA ILE A 126 9.78 -7.13 18.31
C ILE A 126 11.00 -7.65 19.09
N ASP A 127 11.25 -8.96 18.99
CA ASP A 127 12.48 -9.57 19.48
C ASP A 127 13.64 -9.24 18.53
N ILE A 128 14.42 -8.22 18.89
CA ILE A 128 15.55 -7.74 18.09
C ILE A 128 16.67 -8.80 17.98
N ASP A 129 16.85 -9.64 19.00
CA ASP A 129 17.88 -10.68 18.96
C ASP A 129 17.44 -11.84 18.05
N GLN A 130 16.16 -12.18 18.04
CA GLN A 130 15.60 -13.10 17.05
C GLN A 130 15.76 -12.53 15.62
N PHE A 131 15.44 -11.25 15.41
CA PHE A 131 15.61 -10.60 14.12
C PHE A 131 17.06 -10.62 13.61
N LYS A 132 18.03 -10.35 14.50
CA LYS A 132 19.46 -10.37 14.12
C LYS A 132 19.98 -11.77 13.78
N ARG A 133 19.37 -12.82 14.34
CA ARG A 133 19.75 -14.22 14.05
C ARG A 133 19.08 -14.76 12.80
N ALA A 134 17.98 -14.15 12.35
CA ALA A 134 17.21 -14.54 11.17
C ALA A 134 17.89 -14.13 9.85
#